data_ac067d8a2f2037d543b27a13c6a133b0
#
_entry.id   ac067d8a2f2037d543b27a13c6a133b0
#
_cell.length_a   1.000
_cell.length_b   1.000
_cell.length_c   1.000
_cell.angle_alpha   90.00
_cell.angle_beta   90.00
_cell.angle_gamma   90.00
#
_symmetry.space_group_name_H-M   'P 1'
#
loop_
_entity.id
_entity.type
_entity.pdbx_description
1 polymer ?
#
loop_
_entity_poly.entity_id
_entity_poly.type
_entity_poly.pdbx_seq_one_letter_code
_entity_poly.pdbx_strand_id
1 'polypeptide(L)'
;MSTATEQVGNAQELRTWQTLKRGFELSPELRRGLWVTIALAVFSTAGRVLVPIAVQQTLDHGILTAGGPDVGAVLTLTLITALGVVVTGTASYFVNLRLFRSSESGLATLRVKGFRHIHDLSMLTQNAERRGALVSRVTSDVDQISQFVQFSGLMLLMAMGQLLIATILMLIYSPLLAAVVWICFIPMFVVLRYFQGVVGRAYTVVRERVGDMLAAISESVVGAATIRAYGVQDRTAERIDTTVEAHRRASIRAQIRAVGAFSTGQFVAGVTTIVVLVIGARQAVAGHLTLGELVAFLFIVNLFTQPVQMATENLNDLQNAVAGWRRVIGLIDTPVAVQDPEDGRELPGGSLSVDFEQVSFAYPGGRTVLHDVDLHIAPGTRVAVVGETGSGKTTIAKLVTRLMDPVNGTVRLAGIDLRSISFASLRQHVVLVPQEGLLFDATLLDNVRFGVPTATRDDVQRAFAQMDLTDWLAGLPKGLDSDVGQRGESLSAGERQLVALARAYLADPDLLLLDEATSAVDPGTEVRIQRALDKVTSGRTSIAIAHRLSTAESADLVVVVDAGRIVAVGPHTDLVRDRDSVYGRLHASWAAQQSS
;
A
#
# COMPACT_ATOMS: atom_id res chain seq x y z
N MET A 1 -12.44 18.93 -23.85
CA MET A 1 -11.90 17.57 -23.82
C MET A 1 -11.68 17.21 -22.37
N SER A 2 -12.19 16.06 -21.95
CA SER A 2 -12.36 15.61 -20.56
C SER A 2 -11.04 15.63 -19.80
N THR A 3 -10.91 16.46 -18.78
CA THR A 3 -9.89 16.36 -17.75
C THR A 3 -10.17 15.10 -16.94
N ALA A 4 -9.60 13.97 -17.39
CA ALA A 4 -9.60 12.75 -16.62
C ALA A 4 -8.96 13.06 -15.27
N THR A 5 -9.72 12.93 -14.22
CA THR A 5 -9.27 13.00 -12.83
C THR A 5 -8.14 11.97 -12.68
N GLU A 6 -6.90 12.43 -12.47
CA GLU A 6 -5.74 11.57 -12.17
C GLU A 6 -5.86 10.96 -10.76
N GLN A 7 -7.02 10.41 -10.45
CA GLN A 7 -7.18 9.56 -9.27
C GLN A 7 -6.69 8.17 -9.64
N VAL A 8 -5.94 7.56 -8.76
CA VAL A 8 -5.51 6.16 -8.92
C VAL A 8 -6.74 5.32 -9.25
N GLY A 9 -6.73 4.71 -10.45
CA GLY A 9 -7.88 4.03 -11.01
C GLY A 9 -8.47 3.03 -10.03
N ASN A 10 -9.73 3.19 -9.70
CA ASN A 10 -10.47 2.18 -8.99
C ASN A 10 -10.98 1.19 -10.04
N ALA A 11 -10.39 -0.01 -10.11
CA ALA A 11 -10.91 -1.10 -10.92
C ALA A 11 -12.26 -1.62 -10.37
N GLN A 12 -13.09 -0.72 -9.82
CA GLN A 12 -14.40 -1.04 -9.23
C GLN A 12 -15.40 -1.63 -10.25
N GLU A 13 -15.18 -1.39 -11.54
CA GLU A 13 -16.04 -1.88 -12.62
C GLU A 13 -15.79 -3.34 -13.00
N LEU A 14 -14.65 -3.93 -12.60
CA LEU A 14 -14.35 -5.31 -12.95
C LEU A 14 -15.24 -6.28 -12.15
N ARG A 15 -15.92 -7.19 -12.87
CA ARG A 15 -16.64 -8.32 -12.26
C ARG A 15 -15.63 -9.22 -11.52
N THR A 16 -16.06 -9.90 -10.46
CA THR A 16 -15.21 -10.78 -9.62
C THR A 16 -14.32 -11.70 -10.47
N TRP A 17 -14.89 -12.36 -11.48
CA TRP A 17 -14.15 -13.26 -12.37
C TRP A 17 -13.06 -12.55 -13.19
N GLN A 18 -13.36 -11.36 -13.70
CA GLN A 18 -12.39 -10.54 -14.44
C GLN A 18 -11.24 -10.08 -13.56
N THR A 19 -11.54 -9.69 -12.31
CA THR A 19 -10.54 -9.34 -11.30
C THR A 19 -9.59 -10.50 -11.02
N LEU A 20 -10.14 -11.69 -10.78
CA LEU A 20 -9.34 -12.90 -10.54
C LEU A 20 -8.47 -13.24 -11.76
N LYS A 21 -9.05 -13.22 -12.97
CA LYS A 21 -8.31 -13.48 -14.20
C LYS A 21 -7.14 -12.52 -14.38
N ARG A 22 -7.38 -11.21 -14.23
CA ARG A 22 -6.33 -10.18 -14.34
C ARG A 22 -5.29 -10.31 -13.21
N GLY A 23 -5.70 -10.63 -11.99
CA GLY A 23 -4.78 -10.91 -10.89
C GLY A 23 -3.82 -12.08 -11.18
N PHE A 24 -4.33 -13.16 -11.76
CA PHE A 24 -3.51 -14.29 -12.19
C PHE A 24 -2.61 -13.97 -13.40
N GLU A 25 -2.99 -13.02 -14.25
CA GLU A 25 -2.14 -12.54 -15.36
C GLU A 25 -0.96 -11.71 -14.82
N LEU A 26 -1.20 -10.89 -13.79
CA LEU A 26 -0.17 -10.07 -13.15
C LEU A 26 0.83 -10.90 -12.33
N SER A 27 0.42 -12.09 -11.87
CA SER A 27 1.22 -13.01 -11.06
C SER A 27 1.25 -14.41 -11.69
N PRO A 28 2.01 -14.61 -12.78
CA PRO A 28 2.02 -15.88 -13.53
C PRO A 28 2.52 -17.07 -12.70
N GLU A 29 3.28 -16.83 -11.63
CA GLU A 29 3.76 -17.86 -10.71
C GLU A 29 2.61 -18.59 -10.02
N LEU A 30 1.49 -17.91 -9.76
CA LEU A 30 0.29 -18.51 -9.18
C LEU A 30 -0.35 -19.56 -10.10
N ARG A 31 -0.12 -19.48 -11.41
CA ARG A 31 -0.64 -20.44 -12.40
C ARG A 31 0.28 -21.62 -12.62
N ARG A 32 1.58 -21.49 -12.27
CA ARG A 32 2.56 -22.54 -12.51
C ARG A 32 2.26 -23.78 -11.69
N GLY A 33 1.88 -24.86 -12.37
CA GLY A 33 1.57 -26.15 -11.75
C GLY A 33 0.28 -26.17 -10.92
N LEU A 34 -0.63 -25.23 -11.11
CA LEU A 34 -1.94 -25.18 -10.44
C LEU A 34 -2.73 -26.49 -10.61
N TRP A 35 -2.72 -27.09 -11.82
CA TRP A 35 -3.39 -28.38 -12.07
C TRP A 35 -2.83 -29.52 -11.23
N VAL A 36 -1.51 -29.58 -11.02
CA VAL A 36 -0.88 -30.58 -10.14
C VAL A 36 -1.31 -30.37 -8.69
N THR A 37 -1.37 -29.11 -8.26
CA THR A 37 -1.82 -28.78 -6.90
C THR A 37 -3.29 -29.15 -6.71
N ILE A 38 -4.16 -28.87 -7.69
CA ILE A 38 -5.57 -29.28 -7.68
C ILE A 38 -5.70 -30.80 -7.67
N ALA A 39 -4.98 -31.51 -8.52
CA ALA A 39 -5.03 -32.97 -8.58
C ALA A 39 -4.59 -33.60 -7.23
N LEU A 40 -3.51 -33.12 -6.64
CA LEU A 40 -3.06 -33.55 -5.32
C LEU A 40 -4.08 -33.19 -4.21
N ALA A 41 -4.73 -32.03 -4.28
CA ALA A 41 -5.76 -31.62 -3.33
C ALA A 41 -6.99 -32.52 -3.43
N VAL A 42 -7.44 -32.86 -4.63
CA VAL A 42 -8.55 -33.81 -4.85
C VAL A 42 -8.17 -35.19 -4.32
N PHE A 43 -6.97 -35.68 -4.60
CA PHE A 43 -6.47 -36.97 -4.10
C PHE A 43 -6.39 -36.98 -2.56
N SER A 44 -5.83 -35.94 -1.96
CA SER A 44 -5.77 -35.80 -0.50
C SER A 44 -7.17 -35.72 0.15
N THR A 45 -8.12 -35.02 -0.51
CA THR A 45 -9.49 -34.91 -0.05
C THR A 45 -10.22 -36.27 -0.14
N ALA A 46 -10.00 -37.03 -1.23
CA ALA A 46 -10.53 -38.37 -1.38
C ALA A 46 -10.01 -39.32 -0.28
N GLY A 47 -8.78 -39.10 0.18
CA GLY A 47 -8.24 -39.89 1.29
C GLY A 47 -8.98 -39.76 2.62
N ARG A 48 -9.74 -38.68 2.83
CA ARG A 48 -10.56 -38.50 4.06
C ARG A 48 -11.67 -39.51 4.18
N VAL A 49 -12.11 -40.12 3.08
CA VAL A 49 -13.12 -41.19 3.09
C VAL A 49 -12.55 -42.58 3.32
N LEU A 50 -11.23 -42.75 3.32
CA LEU A 50 -10.60 -44.04 3.61
C LEU A 50 -11.00 -44.58 4.99
N VAL A 51 -11.08 -43.71 6.00
CA VAL A 51 -11.43 -44.12 7.37
C VAL A 51 -12.87 -44.63 7.47
N PRO A 52 -13.91 -43.93 6.99
CA PRO A 52 -15.27 -44.44 6.93
C PRO A 52 -15.40 -45.78 6.21
N ILE A 53 -14.76 -45.95 5.05
CA ILE A 53 -14.81 -47.19 4.27
C ILE A 53 -14.09 -48.32 5.02
N ALA A 54 -12.94 -48.01 5.63
CA ALA A 54 -12.21 -49.01 6.42
C ALA A 54 -13.00 -49.49 7.63
N VAL A 55 -13.69 -48.58 8.33
CA VAL A 55 -14.57 -48.93 9.46
C VAL A 55 -15.69 -49.86 8.99
N GLN A 56 -16.35 -49.53 7.86
CA GLN A 56 -17.35 -50.41 7.27
C GLN A 56 -16.80 -51.81 6.98
N GLN A 57 -15.71 -51.87 6.21
CA GLN A 57 -15.10 -53.15 5.79
C GLN A 57 -14.65 -53.97 6.99
N THR A 58 -14.09 -53.31 8.01
CA THR A 58 -13.64 -53.98 9.25
C THR A 58 -14.82 -54.53 10.04
N LEU A 59 -15.93 -53.80 10.13
CA LEU A 59 -17.14 -54.28 10.80
C LEU A 59 -17.78 -55.45 10.05
N ASP A 60 -17.99 -55.29 8.74
CA ASP A 60 -18.77 -56.27 7.96
C ASP A 60 -17.98 -57.55 7.62
N HIS A 61 -16.68 -57.43 7.34
CA HIS A 61 -15.83 -58.56 6.89
C HIS A 61 -14.76 -58.98 7.90
N GLY A 62 -14.58 -58.22 9.01
CA GLY A 62 -13.60 -58.56 10.04
C GLY A 62 -14.21 -58.99 11.37
N ILE A 63 -15.28 -58.30 11.84
CA ILE A 63 -15.82 -58.51 13.18
C ILE A 63 -17.14 -59.27 13.14
N LEU A 64 -18.05 -58.93 12.24
CA LEU A 64 -19.42 -59.49 12.15
C LEU A 64 -19.54 -60.66 11.17
N THR A 65 -18.48 -61.45 11.02
CA THR A 65 -18.47 -62.62 10.13
C THR A 65 -19.20 -63.82 10.75
N ALA A 66 -19.82 -64.67 9.93
CA ALA A 66 -20.58 -65.86 10.39
C ALA A 66 -19.71 -66.87 11.16
N GLY A 67 -18.37 -66.82 11.00
CA GLY A 67 -17.41 -67.67 11.70
C GLY A 67 -16.78 -67.04 12.96
N GLY A 68 -17.23 -65.85 13.38
CA GLY A 68 -16.65 -65.07 14.46
C GLY A 68 -15.58 -64.09 13.96
N PRO A 69 -14.98 -63.27 14.84
CA PRO A 69 -14.03 -62.21 14.45
C PRO A 69 -12.80 -62.77 13.78
N ASP A 70 -12.49 -62.30 12.54
CA ASP A 70 -11.27 -62.59 11.82
C ASP A 70 -10.21 -61.50 12.09
N VAL A 71 -9.32 -61.79 13.05
CA VAL A 71 -8.25 -60.88 13.46
C VAL A 71 -7.28 -60.61 12.30
N GLY A 72 -7.09 -61.57 11.40
CA GLY A 72 -6.20 -61.40 10.22
C GLY A 72 -6.74 -60.38 9.24
N ALA A 73 -8.06 -60.49 8.93
CA ALA A 73 -8.75 -59.50 8.07
C ALA A 73 -8.74 -58.08 8.69
N VAL A 74 -9.05 -57.99 10.00
CA VAL A 74 -8.99 -56.70 10.73
C VAL A 74 -7.59 -56.06 10.65
N LEU A 75 -6.54 -56.85 10.92
CA LEU A 75 -5.19 -56.33 10.89
C LEU A 75 -4.78 -55.85 9.48
N THR A 76 -5.11 -56.66 8.46
CA THR A 76 -4.84 -56.33 7.06
C THR A 76 -5.54 -55.04 6.62
N LEU A 77 -6.83 -54.90 6.91
CA LEU A 77 -7.58 -53.69 6.59
C LEU A 77 -7.07 -52.45 7.33
N THR A 78 -6.68 -52.61 8.60
CA THR A 78 -6.09 -51.54 9.40
C THR A 78 -4.76 -51.10 8.82
N LEU A 79 -3.86 -52.02 8.42
CA LEU A 79 -2.57 -51.71 7.82
C LEU A 79 -2.70 -51.00 6.46
N ILE A 80 -3.61 -51.47 5.59
CA ILE A 80 -3.91 -50.84 4.31
C ILE A 80 -4.44 -49.41 4.53
N THR A 81 -5.32 -49.23 5.48
CA THR A 81 -5.90 -47.92 5.82
C THR A 81 -4.83 -47.00 6.38
N ALA A 82 -3.99 -47.48 7.29
CA ALA A 82 -2.89 -46.72 7.85
C ALA A 82 -1.91 -46.23 6.75
N LEU A 83 -1.55 -47.15 5.83
CA LEU A 83 -0.73 -46.78 4.66
C LEU A 83 -1.41 -45.72 3.78
N GLY A 84 -2.70 -45.89 3.51
CA GLY A 84 -3.51 -44.93 2.74
C GLY A 84 -3.55 -43.54 3.41
N VAL A 85 -3.74 -43.50 4.74
CA VAL A 85 -3.70 -42.22 5.50
C VAL A 85 -2.33 -41.56 5.43
N VAL A 86 -1.23 -42.33 5.52
CA VAL A 86 0.12 -41.78 5.37
C VAL A 86 0.33 -41.21 3.96
N VAL A 87 -0.09 -41.94 2.92
CA VAL A 87 0.04 -41.48 1.52
C VAL A 87 -0.77 -40.21 1.28
N THR A 88 -2.03 -40.16 1.73
CA THR A 88 -2.89 -38.97 1.56
C THR A 88 -2.45 -37.79 2.43
N GLY A 89 -1.94 -38.07 3.63
CA GLY A 89 -1.30 -37.06 4.49
C GLY A 89 -0.06 -36.45 3.85
N THR A 90 0.78 -37.30 3.23
CA THR A 90 1.95 -36.85 2.47
C THR A 90 1.55 -36.01 1.25
N ALA A 91 0.49 -36.42 0.53
CA ALA A 91 -0.05 -35.62 -0.57
C ALA A 91 -0.55 -34.25 -0.08
N SER A 92 -1.26 -34.20 1.06
CA SER A 92 -1.69 -32.95 1.68
C SER A 92 -0.52 -32.03 2.03
N TYR A 93 0.57 -32.58 2.58
CA TYR A 93 1.79 -31.83 2.84
C TYR A 93 2.35 -31.17 1.57
N PHE A 94 2.46 -31.94 0.48
CA PHE A 94 2.95 -31.41 -0.80
C PHE A 94 2.01 -30.36 -1.43
N VAL A 95 0.69 -30.51 -1.27
CA VAL A 95 -0.28 -29.48 -1.69
C VAL A 95 0.03 -28.16 -1.00
N ASN A 96 0.11 -28.17 0.33
CA ASN A 96 0.36 -26.97 1.11
C ASN A 96 1.71 -26.35 0.79
N LEU A 97 2.79 -27.17 0.69
CA LEU A 97 4.12 -26.71 0.37
C LEU A 97 4.20 -26.04 -1.02
N ARG A 98 3.59 -26.66 -2.04
CA ARG A 98 3.54 -26.11 -3.39
C ARG A 98 2.75 -24.81 -3.46
N LEU A 99 1.57 -24.81 -2.85
CA LEU A 99 0.70 -23.65 -2.85
C LEU A 99 1.39 -22.47 -2.14
N PHE A 100 1.98 -22.70 -0.98
CA PHE A 100 2.71 -21.70 -0.24
C PHE A 100 3.85 -21.09 -1.07
N ARG A 101 4.70 -21.93 -1.67
CA ARG A 101 5.82 -21.47 -2.51
C ARG A 101 5.36 -20.69 -3.74
N SER A 102 4.37 -21.21 -4.45
CA SER A 102 3.82 -20.54 -5.65
C SER A 102 3.16 -19.21 -5.30
N SER A 103 2.43 -19.16 -4.20
CA SER A 103 1.77 -17.98 -3.69
C SER A 103 2.76 -16.89 -3.28
N GLU A 104 3.74 -17.21 -2.44
CA GLU A 104 4.75 -16.24 -1.99
C GLU A 104 5.56 -15.66 -3.16
N SER A 105 5.96 -16.51 -4.13
CA SER A 105 6.65 -16.02 -5.33
C SER A 105 5.78 -15.08 -6.17
N GLY A 106 4.51 -15.42 -6.39
CA GLY A 106 3.59 -14.58 -7.17
C GLY A 106 3.26 -13.27 -6.48
N LEU A 107 3.11 -13.30 -5.15
CA LEU A 107 2.83 -12.10 -4.35
C LEU A 107 4.06 -11.20 -4.22
N ALA A 108 5.25 -11.77 -4.10
CA ALA A 108 6.49 -11.00 -4.16
C ALA A 108 6.62 -10.25 -5.50
N THR A 109 6.33 -10.92 -6.63
CA THR A 109 6.29 -10.29 -7.95
C THR A 109 5.25 -9.17 -8.00
N LEU A 110 4.06 -9.38 -7.43
CA LEU A 110 3.00 -8.37 -7.39
C LEU A 110 3.40 -7.14 -6.56
N ARG A 111 4.01 -7.36 -5.37
CA ARG A 111 4.54 -6.28 -4.53
C ARG A 111 5.59 -5.45 -5.25
N VAL A 112 6.57 -6.12 -5.88
CA VAL A 112 7.64 -5.43 -6.62
C VAL A 112 7.09 -4.65 -7.80
N LYS A 113 6.15 -5.21 -8.59
CA LYS A 113 5.49 -4.49 -9.68
C LYS A 113 4.71 -3.29 -9.17
N GLY A 114 3.90 -3.46 -8.13
CA GLY A 114 3.13 -2.37 -7.54
C GLY A 114 4.04 -1.28 -6.98
N PHE A 115 5.11 -1.64 -6.28
CA PHE A 115 6.06 -0.69 -5.72
C PHE A 115 6.80 0.10 -6.81
N ARG A 116 7.30 -0.57 -7.85
CA ARG A 116 7.94 0.11 -9.00
C ARG A 116 6.97 1.08 -9.65
N HIS A 117 5.74 0.64 -9.91
CA HIS A 117 4.74 1.49 -10.54
C HIS A 117 4.38 2.72 -9.69
N ILE A 118 4.35 2.62 -8.36
CA ILE A 118 4.20 3.81 -7.48
C ILE A 118 5.30 4.83 -7.74
N HIS A 119 6.54 4.38 -7.93
CA HIS A 119 7.67 5.29 -8.22
C HIS A 119 7.60 5.91 -9.62
N ASP A 120 7.01 5.19 -10.58
CA ASP A 120 6.82 5.68 -11.95
C ASP A 120 5.64 6.67 -12.05
N LEU A 121 4.70 6.64 -11.11
CA LEU A 121 3.57 7.58 -11.08
C LEU A 121 4.04 9.02 -10.89
N SER A 122 3.38 9.95 -11.58
CA SER A 122 3.65 11.38 -11.41
C SER A 122 3.45 11.84 -9.96
N MET A 123 4.18 12.89 -9.56
CA MET A 123 4.05 13.48 -8.23
C MET A 123 2.60 13.97 -7.95
N LEU A 124 1.87 14.35 -9.00
CA LEU A 124 0.46 14.76 -8.90
C LEU A 124 -0.42 13.59 -8.47
N THR A 125 -0.29 12.45 -9.13
CA THR A 125 -1.02 11.22 -8.80
C THR A 125 -0.67 10.73 -7.40
N GLN A 126 0.62 10.75 -7.02
CA GLN A 126 1.05 10.35 -5.68
C GLN A 126 0.50 11.27 -4.58
N ASN A 127 0.40 12.58 -4.82
CA ASN A 127 -0.11 13.55 -3.86
C ASN A 127 -1.65 13.60 -3.82
N ALA A 128 -2.35 13.18 -4.89
CA ALA A 128 -3.81 13.06 -4.91
C ALA A 128 -4.33 11.98 -3.95
N GLU A 129 -3.51 10.96 -3.68
CA GLU A 129 -3.80 9.88 -2.74
C GLU A 129 -3.10 10.12 -1.39
N ARG A 130 -3.72 9.64 -0.30
CA ARG A 130 -3.02 9.63 0.99
C ARG A 130 -1.84 8.66 0.91
N ARG A 131 -0.64 9.10 1.27
CA ARG A 131 0.59 8.29 1.25
C ARG A 131 0.41 6.91 1.91
N GLY A 132 -0.31 6.85 3.04
CA GLY A 132 -0.64 5.60 3.70
C GLY A 132 -1.53 4.66 2.89
N ALA A 133 -2.40 5.19 2.00
CA ALA A 133 -3.24 4.37 1.14
C ALA A 133 -2.41 3.69 0.03
N LEU A 134 -1.45 4.38 -0.57
CA LEU A 134 -0.53 3.78 -1.55
C LEU A 134 0.32 2.67 -0.94
N VAL A 135 0.87 2.90 0.26
CA VAL A 135 1.62 1.87 1.00
C VAL A 135 0.72 0.67 1.31
N SER A 136 -0.51 0.91 1.79
CA SER A 136 -1.47 -0.17 2.11
C SER A 136 -1.79 -1.05 0.90
N ARG A 137 -1.83 -0.48 -0.32
CA ARG A 137 -2.11 -1.26 -1.55
C ARG A 137 -1.03 -2.30 -1.86
N VAL A 138 0.24 -2.01 -1.59
CA VAL A 138 1.35 -2.95 -1.84
C VAL A 138 1.71 -3.82 -0.64
N THR A 139 1.15 -3.54 0.54
CA THR A 139 1.35 -4.32 1.76
C THR A 139 0.06 -5.03 2.16
N SER A 140 -0.80 -4.39 2.92
CA SER A 140 -2.01 -4.96 3.52
C SER A 140 -3.00 -5.58 2.51
N ASP A 141 -3.19 -4.95 1.33
CA ASP A 141 -4.07 -5.51 0.29
C ASP A 141 -3.48 -6.77 -0.32
N VAL A 142 -2.17 -6.81 -0.53
CA VAL A 142 -1.46 -8.01 -1.01
C VAL A 142 -1.50 -9.11 0.06
N ASP A 143 -1.42 -8.76 1.37
CA ASP A 143 -1.55 -9.73 2.45
C ASP A 143 -2.95 -10.36 2.52
N GLN A 144 -4.01 -9.60 2.24
CA GLN A 144 -5.37 -10.15 2.13
C GLN A 144 -5.49 -11.13 0.94
N ILE A 145 -4.86 -10.83 -0.18
CA ILE A 145 -4.76 -11.74 -1.32
C ILE A 145 -3.99 -13.01 -0.92
N SER A 146 -2.86 -12.84 -0.20
CA SER A 146 -2.05 -13.95 0.33
C SER A 146 -2.87 -14.90 1.18
N GLN A 147 -3.57 -14.37 2.17
CA GLN A 147 -4.39 -15.14 3.08
C GLN A 147 -5.44 -15.98 2.32
N PHE A 148 -6.12 -15.37 1.35
CA PHE A 148 -7.08 -16.11 0.55
C PHE A 148 -6.41 -17.21 -0.29
N VAL A 149 -5.35 -16.90 -1.03
CA VAL A 149 -4.73 -17.87 -1.93
C VAL A 149 -4.10 -19.03 -1.16
N GLN A 150 -3.44 -18.76 -0.03
CA GLN A 150 -2.71 -19.78 0.75
C GLN A 150 -3.62 -20.66 1.62
N PHE A 151 -4.69 -20.08 2.18
CA PHE A 151 -5.54 -20.77 3.15
C PHE A 151 -6.99 -20.91 2.68
N SER A 152 -7.71 -19.80 2.59
CA SER A 152 -9.17 -19.83 2.41
C SER A 152 -9.59 -20.38 1.05
N GLY A 153 -8.84 -20.07 -0.01
CA GLY A 153 -9.09 -20.58 -1.36
C GLY A 153 -8.87 -22.09 -1.48
N LEU A 154 -7.78 -22.60 -0.88
CA LEU A 154 -7.52 -24.03 -0.81
C LEU A 154 -8.58 -24.74 0.04
N MET A 155 -8.91 -24.18 1.20
CA MET A 155 -9.94 -24.70 2.09
C MET A 155 -11.30 -24.79 1.39
N LEU A 156 -11.66 -23.74 0.62
CA LEU A 156 -12.88 -23.71 -0.16
C LEU A 156 -12.90 -24.81 -1.24
N LEU A 157 -11.79 -24.99 -1.97
CA LEU A 157 -11.64 -26.04 -2.97
C LEU A 157 -11.76 -27.44 -2.35
N MET A 158 -11.06 -27.67 -1.22
CA MET A 158 -11.12 -28.94 -0.50
C MET A 158 -12.52 -29.19 0.08
N ALA A 159 -13.19 -28.16 0.60
CA ALA A 159 -14.55 -28.25 1.12
C ALA A 159 -15.55 -28.65 0.02
N MET A 160 -15.46 -28.03 -1.16
CA MET A 160 -16.30 -28.40 -2.31
C MET A 160 -16.05 -29.85 -2.76
N GLY A 161 -14.78 -30.25 -2.87
CA GLY A 161 -14.41 -31.64 -3.18
C GLY A 161 -14.91 -32.62 -2.15
N GLN A 162 -14.79 -32.30 -0.86
CA GLN A 162 -15.27 -33.13 0.26
C GLN A 162 -16.80 -33.29 0.24
N LEU A 163 -17.54 -32.19 0.01
CA LEU A 163 -19.00 -32.25 -0.13
C LEU A 163 -19.44 -33.15 -1.31
N LEU A 164 -18.75 -33.01 -2.45
CA LEU A 164 -19.03 -33.83 -3.63
C LEU A 164 -18.77 -35.32 -3.35
N ILE A 165 -17.58 -35.65 -2.82
CA ILE A 165 -17.21 -37.05 -2.53
C ILE A 165 -18.12 -37.64 -1.45
N ALA A 166 -18.41 -36.88 -0.38
CA ALA A 166 -19.33 -37.34 0.66
C ALA A 166 -20.75 -37.61 0.09
N THR A 167 -21.24 -36.72 -0.79
CA THR A 167 -22.57 -36.92 -1.43
C THR A 167 -22.58 -38.18 -2.30
N ILE A 168 -21.52 -38.36 -3.13
CA ILE A 168 -21.43 -39.58 -3.98
C ILE A 168 -21.45 -40.84 -3.13
N LEU A 169 -20.68 -40.89 -2.05
CA LEU A 169 -20.62 -42.03 -1.15
C LEU A 169 -21.94 -42.26 -0.42
N MET A 170 -22.59 -41.22 0.07
CA MET A 170 -23.91 -41.32 0.67
C MET A 170 -24.94 -41.92 -0.30
N LEU A 171 -24.87 -41.54 -1.60
CA LEU A 171 -25.76 -42.11 -2.63
C LEU A 171 -25.44 -43.56 -2.93
N ILE A 172 -24.19 -44.00 -2.84
CA ILE A 172 -23.78 -45.41 -3.04
C ILE A 172 -24.30 -46.28 -1.89
N TYR A 173 -24.17 -45.82 -0.63
CA TYR A 173 -24.62 -46.58 0.53
C TYR A 173 -26.14 -46.64 0.67
N SER A 174 -26.81 -45.48 0.60
CA SER A 174 -28.28 -45.41 0.69
C SER A 174 -28.78 -44.09 0.09
N PRO A 175 -29.42 -44.13 -1.11
CA PRO A 175 -30.02 -42.94 -1.70
C PRO A 175 -31.09 -42.29 -0.80
N LEU A 176 -31.81 -43.08 -0.03
CA LEU A 176 -32.80 -42.56 0.92
C LEU A 176 -32.15 -41.74 2.03
N LEU A 177 -31.11 -42.29 2.66
CA LEU A 177 -30.39 -41.55 3.73
C LEU A 177 -29.66 -40.32 3.18
N ALA A 178 -29.11 -40.38 1.96
CA ALA A 178 -28.54 -39.23 1.29
C ALA A 178 -29.58 -38.11 1.09
N ALA A 179 -30.79 -38.48 0.62
CA ALA A 179 -31.88 -37.50 0.49
C ALA A 179 -32.28 -36.90 1.85
N VAL A 180 -32.36 -37.69 2.90
CA VAL A 180 -32.63 -37.21 4.27
C VAL A 180 -31.59 -36.18 4.71
N VAL A 181 -30.28 -36.46 4.52
CA VAL A 181 -29.21 -35.53 4.87
C VAL A 181 -29.40 -34.22 4.12
N TRP A 182 -29.59 -34.27 2.79
CA TRP A 182 -29.78 -33.05 1.99
C TRP A 182 -31.01 -32.25 2.42
N ILE A 183 -32.15 -32.92 2.70
CA ILE A 183 -33.37 -32.28 3.21
C ILE A 183 -33.12 -31.57 4.54
N CYS A 184 -32.36 -32.19 5.46
CA CYS A 184 -32.03 -31.59 6.74
C CYS A 184 -31.04 -30.39 6.59
N PHE A 185 -30.14 -30.45 5.62
CA PHE A 185 -29.14 -29.37 5.42
C PHE A 185 -29.64 -28.21 4.55
N ILE A 186 -30.66 -28.39 3.67
CA ILE A 186 -31.22 -27.26 2.89
C ILE A 186 -31.70 -26.12 3.80
N PRO A 187 -32.50 -26.34 4.86
CA PRO A 187 -32.87 -25.29 5.80
C PRO A 187 -31.64 -24.61 6.45
N MET A 188 -30.60 -25.39 6.73
CA MET A 188 -29.35 -24.85 7.29
C MET A 188 -28.69 -23.82 6.37
N PHE A 189 -28.64 -24.05 5.04
CA PHE A 189 -28.11 -23.06 4.10
C PHE A 189 -28.89 -21.73 4.14
N VAL A 190 -30.21 -21.80 4.28
CA VAL A 190 -31.08 -20.62 4.40
C VAL A 190 -30.79 -19.87 5.70
N VAL A 191 -30.73 -20.59 6.81
CA VAL A 191 -30.41 -20.04 8.14
C VAL A 191 -29.02 -19.44 8.16
N LEU A 192 -28.02 -20.12 7.60
CA LEU A 192 -26.64 -19.64 7.51
C LEU A 192 -26.55 -18.32 6.75
N ARG A 193 -27.26 -18.22 5.60
CA ARG A 193 -27.32 -16.99 4.82
C ARG A 193 -27.97 -15.84 5.60
N TYR A 194 -29.00 -16.10 6.36
CA TYR A 194 -29.61 -15.11 7.24
C TYR A 194 -28.61 -14.62 8.31
N PHE A 195 -27.97 -15.58 9.01
CA PHE A 195 -26.96 -15.24 10.03
C PHE A 195 -25.75 -14.50 9.46
N GLN A 196 -25.30 -14.81 8.22
CA GLN A 196 -24.25 -14.05 7.57
C GLN A 196 -24.55 -12.54 7.55
N GLY A 197 -25.78 -12.17 7.15
CA GLY A 197 -26.20 -10.77 7.11
C GLY A 197 -26.27 -10.13 8.51
N VAL A 198 -26.72 -10.89 9.51
CA VAL A 198 -26.84 -10.40 10.90
C VAL A 198 -25.47 -10.25 11.56
N VAL A 199 -24.61 -11.24 11.40
CA VAL A 199 -23.24 -11.26 11.95
C VAL A 199 -22.38 -10.21 11.24
N GLY A 200 -22.47 -10.14 9.89
CA GLY A 200 -21.72 -9.15 9.11
C GLY A 200 -22.03 -7.70 9.52
N ARG A 201 -23.31 -7.35 9.68
CA ARG A 201 -23.72 -6.03 10.20
C ARG A 201 -23.21 -5.75 11.61
N ALA A 202 -23.20 -6.78 12.47
CA ALA A 202 -22.69 -6.64 13.83
C ALA A 202 -21.18 -6.35 13.84
N TYR A 203 -20.39 -7.04 13.00
CA TYR A 203 -18.96 -6.78 12.87
C TYR A 203 -18.64 -5.46 12.19
N THR A 204 -19.51 -4.93 11.32
CA THR A 204 -19.37 -3.56 10.80
C THR A 204 -19.41 -2.54 11.93
N VAL A 205 -20.37 -2.67 12.86
CA VAL A 205 -20.44 -1.80 14.04
C VAL A 205 -19.20 -1.98 14.94
N VAL A 206 -18.70 -3.20 15.10
CA VAL A 206 -17.44 -3.41 15.86
C VAL A 206 -16.29 -2.64 15.22
N ARG A 207 -16.13 -2.71 13.89
CA ARG A 207 -15.07 -1.98 13.16
C ARG A 207 -15.19 -0.46 13.33
N GLU A 208 -16.39 0.10 13.28
CA GLU A 208 -16.63 1.52 13.56
C GLU A 208 -16.18 1.88 14.99
N ARG A 209 -16.56 1.08 15.99
CA ARG A 209 -16.15 1.33 17.39
C ARG A 209 -14.66 1.14 17.65
N VAL A 210 -13.99 0.23 16.93
CA VAL A 210 -12.52 0.13 16.94
C VAL A 210 -11.91 1.41 16.38
N GLY A 211 -12.44 1.94 15.28
CA GLY A 211 -11.98 3.20 14.68
C GLY A 211 -12.11 4.37 15.67
N ASP A 212 -13.26 4.52 16.33
CA ASP A 212 -13.50 5.56 17.34
C ASP A 212 -12.51 5.44 18.52
N MET A 213 -12.30 4.22 19.01
CA MET A 213 -11.37 3.94 20.11
C MET A 213 -9.93 4.26 19.73
N LEU A 214 -9.46 3.79 18.56
CA LEU A 214 -8.09 4.06 18.09
C LEU A 214 -7.85 5.54 17.84
N ALA A 215 -8.84 6.27 17.32
CA ALA A 215 -8.75 7.72 17.16
C ALA A 215 -8.58 8.43 18.50
N ALA A 216 -9.39 8.09 19.51
CA ALA A 216 -9.29 8.68 20.86
C ALA A 216 -7.94 8.39 21.52
N ILE A 217 -7.44 7.15 21.42
CA ILE A 217 -6.14 6.75 21.96
C ILE A 217 -5.00 7.50 21.24
N SER A 218 -5.02 7.51 19.91
CA SER A 218 -4.00 8.19 19.10
C SER A 218 -3.95 9.70 19.40
N GLU A 219 -5.11 10.36 19.50
CA GLU A 219 -5.20 11.78 19.87
C GLU A 219 -4.61 12.03 21.26
N SER A 220 -4.89 11.15 22.23
CA SER A 220 -4.34 11.25 23.58
C SER A 220 -2.82 11.07 23.64
N VAL A 221 -2.28 10.11 22.87
CA VAL A 221 -0.83 9.85 22.80
C VAL A 221 -0.10 11.03 22.15
N VAL A 222 -0.59 11.50 20.99
CA VAL A 222 0.00 12.66 20.28
C VAL A 222 -0.13 13.93 21.12
N GLY A 223 -1.28 14.14 21.78
CA GLY A 223 -1.57 15.29 22.62
C GLY A 223 -1.07 15.20 24.06
N ALA A 224 -0.26 14.19 24.42
CA ALA A 224 0.10 13.91 25.83
C ALA A 224 0.75 15.10 26.55
N ALA A 225 1.59 15.86 25.86
CA ALA A 225 2.22 17.07 26.43
C ALA A 225 1.16 18.15 26.76
N THR A 226 0.23 18.39 25.84
CA THR A 226 -0.86 19.36 26.01
C THR A 226 -1.81 18.91 27.12
N ILE A 227 -2.20 17.63 27.14
CA ILE A 227 -3.07 17.06 28.18
C ILE A 227 -2.45 17.28 29.58
N ARG A 228 -1.13 17.04 29.71
CA ARG A 228 -0.41 17.27 30.97
C ARG A 228 -0.31 18.76 31.33
N ALA A 229 -0.01 19.62 30.33
CA ALA A 229 0.14 21.05 30.56
C ALA A 229 -1.18 21.71 31.06
N TYR A 230 -2.33 21.21 30.55
CA TYR A 230 -3.64 21.71 30.94
C TYR A 230 -4.29 20.96 32.11
N GLY A 231 -3.70 19.87 32.60
CA GLY A 231 -4.22 19.10 33.73
C GLY A 231 -5.55 18.38 33.45
N VAL A 232 -5.80 17.98 32.19
CA VAL A 232 -7.09 17.39 31.76
C VAL A 232 -7.02 15.86 31.57
N GLN A 233 -6.12 15.17 32.31
CA GLN A 233 -5.90 13.73 32.20
C GLN A 233 -7.17 12.93 32.49
N ASP A 234 -7.91 13.28 33.56
CA ASP A 234 -9.10 12.53 33.95
C ASP A 234 -10.22 12.62 32.91
N ARG A 235 -10.43 13.81 32.35
CA ARG A 235 -11.40 14.01 31.26
C ARG A 235 -11.03 13.21 30.01
N THR A 236 -9.74 13.11 29.71
CA THR A 236 -9.23 12.34 28.57
C THR A 236 -9.38 10.84 28.82
N ALA A 237 -9.08 10.37 30.04
CA ALA A 237 -9.28 8.98 30.44
C ALA A 237 -10.76 8.58 30.34
N GLU A 238 -11.68 9.39 30.86
CA GLU A 238 -13.13 9.14 30.78
C GLU A 238 -13.62 9.01 29.32
N ARG A 239 -13.09 9.84 28.39
CA ARG A 239 -13.39 9.73 26.96
C ARG A 239 -12.89 8.41 26.36
N ILE A 240 -11.67 7.98 26.72
CA ILE A 240 -11.10 6.71 26.29
C ILE A 240 -11.93 5.55 26.83
N ASP A 241 -12.24 5.55 28.13
CA ASP A 241 -13.05 4.52 28.78
C ASP A 241 -14.42 4.38 28.13
N THR A 242 -15.05 5.49 27.75
CA THR A 242 -16.34 5.49 27.05
C THR A 242 -16.24 4.80 25.69
N THR A 243 -15.17 5.06 24.91
CA THR A 243 -14.98 4.43 23.60
C THR A 243 -14.61 2.96 23.71
N VAL A 244 -13.77 2.58 24.68
CA VAL A 244 -13.41 1.20 25.01
C VAL A 244 -14.67 0.40 25.39
N GLU A 245 -15.51 0.96 26.28
CA GLU A 245 -16.74 0.31 26.70
C GLU A 245 -17.75 0.17 25.55
N ALA A 246 -17.85 1.16 24.65
CA ALA A 246 -18.68 1.07 23.44
C ALA A 246 -18.20 -0.07 22.51
N HIS A 247 -16.87 -0.17 22.33
CA HIS A 247 -16.27 -1.26 21.57
C HIS A 247 -16.53 -2.63 22.23
N ARG A 248 -16.31 -2.74 23.54
CA ARG A 248 -16.56 -3.96 24.30
C ARG A 248 -18.01 -4.45 24.13
N ARG A 249 -19.00 -3.57 24.28
CA ARG A 249 -20.44 -3.90 24.12
C ARG A 249 -20.77 -4.32 22.68
N ALA A 250 -20.18 -3.67 21.70
CA ALA A 250 -20.36 -4.04 20.29
C ALA A 250 -19.78 -5.42 20.00
N SER A 251 -18.56 -5.70 20.48
CA SER A 251 -17.87 -6.98 20.33
C SER A 251 -18.63 -8.14 20.97
N ILE A 252 -19.11 -7.96 22.22
CA ILE A 252 -19.92 -8.98 22.89
C ILE A 252 -21.19 -9.29 22.10
N ARG A 253 -21.90 -8.26 21.62
CA ARG A 253 -23.13 -8.46 20.83
C ARG A 253 -22.87 -9.16 19.51
N ALA A 254 -21.76 -8.85 18.84
CA ALA A 254 -21.35 -9.51 17.60
C ALA A 254 -21.01 -10.98 17.87
N GLN A 255 -20.24 -11.24 18.93
CA GLN A 255 -19.83 -12.59 19.31
C GLN A 255 -21.02 -13.48 19.71
N ILE A 256 -21.99 -12.96 20.47
CA ILE A 256 -23.23 -13.71 20.81
C ILE A 256 -23.96 -14.13 19.53
N ARG A 257 -24.06 -13.25 18.53
CA ARG A 257 -24.70 -13.59 17.24
C ARG A 257 -23.90 -14.62 16.45
N ALA A 258 -22.57 -14.52 16.46
CA ALA A 258 -21.69 -15.48 15.78
C ALA A 258 -21.76 -16.86 16.44
N VAL A 259 -21.69 -16.91 17.77
CA VAL A 259 -21.86 -18.18 18.53
C VAL A 259 -23.25 -18.77 18.30
N GLY A 260 -24.32 -17.94 18.27
CA GLY A 260 -25.66 -18.40 17.95
C GLY A 260 -25.74 -19.05 16.56
N ALA A 261 -25.10 -18.46 15.55
CA ALA A 261 -25.04 -19.04 14.22
C ALA A 261 -24.31 -20.40 14.21
N PHE A 262 -23.16 -20.48 14.87
CA PHE A 262 -22.36 -21.71 14.99
C PHE A 262 -23.13 -22.79 15.72
N SER A 263 -23.75 -22.48 16.87
CA SER A 263 -24.55 -23.42 17.66
C SER A 263 -25.76 -23.95 16.90
N THR A 264 -26.40 -23.12 16.08
CA THR A 264 -27.48 -23.55 15.20
C THR A 264 -27.01 -24.60 14.19
N GLY A 265 -25.82 -24.42 13.62
CA GLY A 265 -25.20 -25.41 12.74
C GLY A 265 -24.96 -26.75 13.44
N GLN A 266 -24.41 -26.72 14.65
CA GLN A 266 -24.17 -27.93 15.45
C GLN A 266 -25.48 -28.62 15.82
N PHE A 267 -26.52 -27.86 16.15
CA PHE A 267 -27.83 -28.40 16.45
C PHE A 267 -28.43 -29.14 15.24
N VAL A 268 -28.41 -28.52 14.05
CA VAL A 268 -28.90 -29.15 12.82
C VAL A 268 -28.11 -30.42 12.51
N ALA A 269 -26.79 -30.40 12.66
CA ALA A 269 -25.93 -31.57 12.46
C ALA A 269 -26.31 -32.72 13.44
N GLY A 270 -26.51 -32.38 14.72
CA GLY A 270 -26.95 -33.34 15.73
C GLY A 270 -28.32 -33.95 15.40
N VAL A 271 -29.30 -33.13 15.04
CA VAL A 271 -30.64 -33.62 14.62
C VAL A 271 -30.53 -34.51 13.38
N THR A 272 -29.73 -34.10 12.38
CA THR A 272 -29.50 -34.92 11.17
C THR A 272 -28.91 -36.27 11.54
N THR A 273 -27.90 -36.30 12.42
CA THR A 273 -27.28 -37.56 12.88
C THR A 273 -28.31 -38.47 13.56
N ILE A 274 -29.18 -37.91 14.41
CA ILE A 274 -30.25 -38.69 15.08
C ILE A 274 -31.25 -39.25 14.05
N VAL A 275 -31.72 -38.42 13.11
CA VAL A 275 -32.65 -38.82 12.06
C VAL A 275 -32.06 -39.93 11.18
N VAL A 276 -30.79 -39.76 10.76
CA VAL A 276 -30.06 -40.77 9.98
C VAL A 276 -29.89 -42.06 10.76
N LEU A 277 -29.58 -42.00 12.07
CA LEU A 277 -29.45 -43.18 12.92
C LEU A 277 -30.78 -43.95 13.03
N VAL A 278 -31.89 -43.25 13.27
CA VAL A 278 -33.22 -43.89 13.40
C VAL A 278 -33.66 -44.53 12.09
N ILE A 279 -33.56 -43.81 10.96
CA ILE A 279 -33.98 -44.34 9.66
C ILE A 279 -33.02 -45.43 9.19
N GLY A 280 -31.70 -45.23 9.37
CA GLY A 280 -30.67 -46.21 9.02
C GLY A 280 -30.77 -47.51 9.83
N ALA A 281 -31.04 -47.40 11.15
CA ALA A 281 -31.30 -48.59 11.98
C ALA A 281 -32.54 -49.39 11.49
N ARG A 282 -33.63 -48.70 11.08
CA ARG A 282 -34.79 -49.38 10.47
C ARG A 282 -34.42 -50.06 9.15
N GLN A 283 -33.61 -49.46 8.32
CA GLN A 283 -33.10 -50.06 7.08
C GLN A 283 -32.19 -51.28 7.38
N ALA A 284 -31.34 -51.16 8.39
CA ALA A 284 -30.47 -52.27 8.80
C ALA A 284 -31.29 -53.48 9.33
N VAL A 285 -32.30 -53.23 10.16
CA VAL A 285 -33.22 -54.29 10.62
C VAL A 285 -34.02 -54.91 9.47
N ALA A 286 -34.35 -54.13 8.45
CA ALA A 286 -35.03 -54.62 7.23
C ALA A 286 -34.07 -55.34 6.25
N GLY A 287 -32.78 -55.42 6.55
CA GLY A 287 -31.78 -56.09 5.70
C GLY A 287 -31.32 -55.29 4.46
N HIS A 288 -31.67 -53.99 4.39
CA HIS A 288 -31.31 -53.14 3.29
C HIS A 288 -29.97 -52.41 3.50
N LEU A 289 -29.40 -52.45 4.69
CA LEU A 289 -28.14 -51.82 5.07
C LEU A 289 -27.38 -52.73 6.04
N THR A 290 -26.06 -52.82 5.93
CA THR A 290 -25.25 -53.49 6.95
C THR A 290 -25.00 -52.59 8.16
N LEU A 291 -24.59 -53.16 9.30
CA LEU A 291 -24.21 -52.34 10.46
C LEU A 291 -22.96 -51.53 10.16
N GLY A 292 -22.00 -52.07 9.42
CA GLY A 292 -20.80 -51.35 8.97
C GLY A 292 -21.13 -50.19 8.07
N GLU A 293 -22.05 -50.36 7.11
CA GLU A 293 -22.52 -49.28 6.24
C GLU A 293 -23.21 -48.16 7.02
N LEU A 294 -24.05 -48.49 8.03
CA LEU A 294 -24.69 -47.49 8.88
C LEU A 294 -23.65 -46.68 9.66
N VAL A 295 -22.66 -47.33 10.26
CA VAL A 295 -21.58 -46.64 11.00
C VAL A 295 -20.77 -45.76 10.08
N ALA A 296 -20.37 -46.28 8.90
CA ALA A 296 -19.65 -45.50 7.89
C ALA A 296 -20.46 -44.28 7.43
N PHE A 297 -21.77 -44.42 7.23
CA PHE A 297 -22.68 -43.36 6.86
C PHE A 297 -22.69 -42.23 7.91
N LEU A 298 -22.68 -42.55 9.19
CA LEU A 298 -22.60 -41.57 10.28
C LEU A 298 -21.27 -40.81 10.27
N PHE A 299 -20.17 -41.50 9.95
CA PHE A 299 -18.88 -40.80 9.74
C PHE A 299 -18.93 -39.83 8.54
N ILE A 300 -19.58 -40.22 7.43
CA ILE A 300 -19.71 -39.39 6.24
C ILE A 300 -20.60 -38.16 6.52
N VAL A 301 -21.66 -38.29 7.33
CA VAL A 301 -22.49 -37.16 7.77
C VAL A 301 -21.62 -36.10 8.51
N ASN A 302 -20.70 -36.54 9.38
CA ASN A 302 -19.79 -35.65 10.06
C ASN A 302 -18.82 -34.94 9.07
N LEU A 303 -18.28 -35.69 8.07
CA LEU A 303 -17.47 -35.13 7.01
C LEU A 303 -18.24 -34.12 6.14
N PHE A 304 -19.54 -34.24 6.00
CA PHE A 304 -20.41 -33.31 5.28
C PHE A 304 -20.65 -32.02 6.07
N THR A 305 -20.73 -32.08 7.38
CA THR A 305 -21.08 -30.95 8.25
C THR A 305 -19.98 -29.89 8.33
N GLN A 306 -18.73 -30.30 8.46
CA GLN A 306 -17.59 -29.41 8.67
C GLN A 306 -17.38 -28.38 7.53
N PRO A 307 -17.37 -28.77 6.25
CA PRO A 307 -17.21 -27.83 5.14
C PRO A 307 -18.31 -26.77 5.06
N VAL A 308 -19.55 -27.15 5.40
CA VAL A 308 -20.70 -26.25 5.38
C VAL A 308 -20.52 -25.12 6.41
N GLN A 309 -20.00 -25.43 7.59
CA GLN A 309 -19.75 -24.44 8.64
C GLN A 309 -18.62 -23.47 8.24
N MET A 310 -17.54 -23.95 7.60
CA MET A 310 -16.41 -23.15 7.18
C MET A 310 -16.69 -22.29 5.93
N ALA A 311 -17.71 -22.64 5.13
CA ALA A 311 -18.00 -21.95 3.88
C ALA A 311 -18.22 -20.43 4.04
N THR A 312 -18.78 -20.02 5.17
CA THR A 312 -19.09 -18.62 5.47
C THR A 312 -17.83 -17.78 5.65
N GLU A 313 -16.84 -18.28 6.40
CA GLU A 313 -15.57 -17.57 6.66
C GLU A 313 -14.75 -17.45 5.38
N ASN A 314 -14.62 -18.56 4.66
CA ASN A 314 -13.89 -18.62 3.40
C ASN A 314 -14.48 -17.69 2.32
N LEU A 315 -15.80 -17.49 2.30
CA LEU A 315 -16.46 -16.57 1.36
C LEU A 315 -16.16 -15.10 1.68
N ASN A 316 -16.07 -14.73 2.96
CA ASN A 316 -15.65 -13.39 3.37
C ASN A 316 -14.19 -13.10 2.94
N ASP A 317 -13.30 -14.07 3.12
CA ASP A 317 -11.90 -13.94 2.70
C ASP A 317 -11.78 -13.80 1.18
N LEU A 318 -12.61 -14.51 0.40
CA LEU A 318 -12.71 -14.31 -1.05
C LEU A 318 -13.10 -12.87 -1.40
N GLN A 319 -14.11 -12.30 -0.73
CA GLN A 319 -14.55 -10.95 -0.97
C GLN A 319 -13.46 -9.93 -0.64
N ASN A 320 -12.76 -10.11 0.48
CA ASN A 320 -11.65 -9.26 0.89
C ASN A 320 -10.48 -9.34 -0.12
N ALA A 321 -10.12 -10.54 -0.55
CA ALA A 321 -9.07 -10.74 -1.54
C ALA A 321 -9.43 -10.12 -2.91
N VAL A 322 -10.68 -10.27 -3.36
CA VAL A 322 -11.15 -9.64 -4.61
C VAL A 322 -11.10 -8.11 -4.49
N ALA A 323 -11.48 -7.54 -3.35
CA ALA A 323 -11.37 -6.11 -3.10
C ALA A 323 -9.90 -5.66 -3.07
N GLY A 324 -9.01 -6.43 -2.42
CA GLY A 324 -7.56 -6.21 -2.44
C GLY A 324 -7.01 -6.22 -3.86
N TRP A 325 -7.34 -7.26 -4.64
CA TRP A 325 -6.90 -7.31 -6.05
C TRP A 325 -7.40 -6.14 -6.88
N ARG A 326 -8.66 -5.70 -6.73
CA ARG A 326 -9.17 -4.53 -7.45
C ARG A 326 -8.36 -3.28 -7.15
N ARG A 327 -7.96 -3.07 -5.88
CA ARG A 327 -7.16 -1.91 -5.51
C ARG A 327 -5.73 -1.98 -6.04
N VAL A 328 -5.11 -3.17 -5.99
CA VAL A 328 -3.75 -3.38 -6.54
C VAL A 328 -3.74 -3.29 -8.07
N ILE A 329 -4.73 -3.88 -8.75
CA ILE A 329 -4.89 -3.77 -10.20
C ILE A 329 -5.14 -2.31 -10.59
N GLY A 330 -6.03 -1.61 -9.89
CA GLY A 330 -6.29 -0.20 -10.11
C GLY A 330 -5.04 0.66 -9.97
N LEU A 331 -4.16 0.35 -9.02
CA LEU A 331 -2.87 1.00 -8.89
C LEU A 331 -1.97 0.72 -10.11
N ILE A 332 -1.79 -0.55 -10.49
CA ILE A 332 -0.87 -0.95 -11.58
C ILE A 332 -1.37 -0.47 -12.95
N ASP A 333 -2.68 -0.43 -13.14
CA ASP A 333 -3.29 0.00 -14.42
C ASP A 333 -3.46 1.54 -14.49
N THR A 334 -3.07 2.31 -13.44
CA THR A 334 -3.08 3.77 -13.49
C THR A 334 -2.02 4.27 -14.48
N PRO A 335 -2.37 5.10 -15.47
CA PRO A 335 -1.39 5.57 -16.46
C PRO A 335 -0.35 6.48 -15.82
N VAL A 336 0.90 6.36 -16.27
CA VAL A 336 1.99 7.26 -15.90
C VAL A 336 1.85 8.53 -16.72
N ALA A 337 1.52 9.65 -16.08
CA ALA A 337 1.23 10.91 -16.76
C ALA A 337 2.49 11.58 -17.34
N VAL A 338 3.63 11.47 -16.63
CA VAL A 338 4.92 12.04 -17.06
C VAL A 338 5.85 10.88 -17.39
N GLN A 339 6.08 10.64 -18.68
CA GLN A 339 6.85 9.49 -19.17
C GLN A 339 8.24 9.91 -19.63
N ASP A 340 9.23 9.03 -19.41
CA ASP A 340 10.55 9.19 -20.04
C ASP A 340 10.41 8.90 -21.55
N PRO A 341 10.84 9.83 -22.45
CA PRO A 341 10.74 9.58 -23.89
C PRO A 341 11.69 8.47 -24.33
N GLU A 342 11.22 7.55 -25.20
CA GLU A 342 12.03 6.42 -25.70
C GLU A 342 13.29 6.89 -26.45
N ASP A 343 13.17 7.97 -27.23
CA ASP A 343 14.27 8.61 -27.97
C ASP A 343 14.62 9.98 -27.34
N GLY A 344 14.82 9.99 -26.01
CA GLY A 344 15.10 11.21 -25.25
C GLY A 344 16.40 11.89 -25.68
N ARG A 345 16.34 13.22 -25.88
CA ARG A 345 17.50 14.05 -26.17
C ARG A 345 18.33 14.29 -24.91
N GLU A 346 19.62 14.50 -25.09
CA GLU A 346 20.52 14.95 -24.03
C GLU A 346 20.57 16.48 -23.99
N LEU A 347 20.68 17.03 -22.77
CA LEU A 347 20.95 18.45 -22.57
C LEU A 347 22.44 18.76 -22.84
N PRO A 348 22.75 19.92 -23.43
CA PRO A 348 24.12 20.35 -23.50
C PRO A 348 24.65 20.69 -22.11
N GLY A 349 25.91 20.37 -21.83
CA GLY A 349 26.58 20.79 -20.60
C GLY A 349 26.77 22.31 -20.53
N GLY A 350 26.85 22.82 -19.28
CA GLY A 350 27.01 24.24 -18.99
C GLY A 350 25.71 24.95 -18.62
N SER A 351 25.77 26.21 -18.26
CA SER A 351 24.62 27.00 -17.80
C SER A 351 23.46 26.94 -18.80
N LEU A 352 22.28 26.57 -18.35
CA LEU A 352 21.10 26.37 -19.19
C LEU A 352 20.20 27.61 -19.21
N SER A 353 19.63 27.97 -20.39
CA SER A 353 18.49 28.88 -20.45
C SER A 353 17.19 28.14 -20.07
N VAL A 354 16.22 28.91 -19.57
CA VAL A 354 14.87 28.41 -19.26
C VAL A 354 13.83 29.28 -19.95
N ASP A 355 12.99 28.66 -20.77
CA ASP A 355 11.98 29.36 -21.53
C ASP A 355 10.59 28.79 -21.24
N PHE A 356 9.64 29.64 -20.88
CA PHE A 356 8.23 29.34 -20.79
C PHE A 356 7.52 30.04 -21.96
N GLU A 357 6.78 29.28 -22.76
CA GLU A 357 6.02 29.76 -23.90
C GLU A 357 4.53 29.48 -23.67
N GLN A 358 3.75 30.50 -23.32
CA GLN A 358 2.30 30.46 -23.08
C GLN A 358 1.87 29.32 -22.13
N VAL A 359 2.61 29.12 -21.08
CA VAL A 359 2.43 27.99 -20.16
C VAL A 359 1.24 28.22 -19.24
N SER A 360 0.28 27.31 -19.31
CA SER A 360 -0.85 27.25 -18.38
C SER A 360 -0.87 25.90 -17.67
N PHE A 361 -1.20 25.93 -16.36
CA PHE A 361 -1.24 24.73 -15.53
C PHE A 361 -2.41 24.73 -14.55
N ALA A 362 -3.03 23.56 -14.37
CA ALA A 362 -4.04 23.28 -13.36
C ALA A 362 -3.74 21.95 -12.66
N TYR A 363 -3.92 21.91 -11.35
CA TYR A 363 -3.90 20.63 -10.62
C TYR A 363 -5.16 19.81 -10.96
N PRO A 364 -5.09 18.45 -10.92
CA PRO A 364 -6.23 17.60 -11.20
C PRO A 364 -7.46 17.95 -10.36
N GLY A 365 -8.58 18.22 -11.03
CA GLY A 365 -9.83 18.63 -10.36
C GLY A 365 -9.82 20.03 -9.74
N GLY A 366 -8.73 20.79 -9.87
CA GLY A 366 -8.56 22.14 -9.33
C GLY A 366 -8.77 23.24 -10.37
N ARG A 367 -8.66 24.49 -9.89
CA ARG A 367 -8.64 25.69 -10.76
C ARG A 367 -7.25 25.81 -11.40
N THR A 368 -7.19 26.53 -12.53
CA THR A 368 -5.92 26.92 -13.16
C THR A 368 -5.08 27.73 -12.18
N VAL A 369 -3.81 27.35 -12.03
CA VAL A 369 -2.85 27.97 -11.11
C VAL A 369 -1.86 28.85 -11.84
N LEU A 370 -1.51 28.51 -13.09
CA LEU A 370 -0.68 29.36 -13.96
C LEU A 370 -1.47 29.66 -15.24
N HIS A 371 -1.45 30.93 -15.63
CA HIS A 371 -2.23 31.46 -16.74
C HIS A 371 -1.30 32.11 -17.77
N ASP A 372 -1.09 31.46 -18.92
CA ASP A 372 -0.38 31.97 -20.08
C ASP A 372 0.95 32.64 -19.70
N VAL A 373 1.80 31.88 -18.98
CA VAL A 373 3.08 32.34 -18.48
C VAL A 373 4.09 32.35 -19.62
N ASP A 374 4.65 33.52 -19.90
CA ASP A 374 5.79 33.74 -20.79
C ASP A 374 6.97 34.24 -19.95
N LEU A 375 8.12 33.54 -20.00
CA LEU A 375 9.31 33.87 -19.23
C LEU A 375 10.55 33.38 -19.97
N HIS A 376 11.56 34.26 -20.09
CA HIS A 376 12.89 33.89 -20.56
C HIS A 376 13.94 34.16 -19.48
N ILE A 377 14.72 33.15 -19.15
CA ILE A 377 15.87 33.23 -18.22
C ILE A 377 17.13 32.88 -19.00
N ALA A 378 18.05 33.85 -19.08
CA ALA A 378 19.33 33.67 -19.76
C ALA A 378 20.25 32.70 -18.98
N PRO A 379 21.18 32.00 -19.67
CA PRO A 379 22.14 31.12 -19.00
C PRO A 379 22.99 31.90 -17.99
N GLY A 380 23.28 31.27 -16.83
CA GLY A 380 24.12 31.85 -15.78
C GLY A 380 23.45 32.93 -14.93
N THR A 381 22.15 33.18 -15.11
CA THR A 381 21.38 34.18 -14.35
C THR A 381 20.88 33.62 -13.03
N ARG A 382 21.04 34.35 -11.95
CA ARG A 382 20.42 34.06 -10.65
C ARG A 382 19.07 34.75 -10.57
N VAL A 383 18.00 33.97 -10.54
CA VAL A 383 16.62 34.46 -10.55
C VAL A 383 15.95 34.24 -9.19
N ALA A 384 15.32 35.29 -8.65
CA ALA A 384 14.43 35.19 -7.51
C ALA A 384 12.98 35.26 -7.98
N VAL A 385 12.20 34.21 -7.73
CA VAL A 385 10.74 34.18 -7.97
C VAL A 385 10.01 34.58 -6.70
N VAL A 386 9.31 35.71 -6.73
CA VAL A 386 8.61 36.30 -5.58
C VAL A 386 7.12 36.41 -5.82
N GLY A 387 6.34 36.52 -4.77
CA GLY A 387 4.88 36.68 -4.83
C GLY A 387 4.20 36.17 -3.56
N GLU A 388 2.90 36.38 -3.43
CA GLU A 388 2.13 35.91 -2.29
C GLU A 388 2.07 34.37 -2.21
N THR A 389 1.74 33.85 -1.03
CA THR A 389 1.50 32.39 -0.86
C THR A 389 0.32 31.96 -1.74
N GLY A 390 0.54 30.90 -2.52
CA GLY A 390 -0.47 30.42 -3.47
C GLY A 390 -0.46 31.08 -4.85
N SER A 391 0.47 32.03 -5.14
CA SER A 391 0.56 32.69 -6.45
C SER A 391 1.06 31.78 -7.59
N GLY A 392 1.60 30.58 -7.31
CA GLY A 392 2.08 29.63 -8.33
C GLY A 392 3.59 29.42 -8.39
N LYS A 393 4.39 30.04 -7.52
CA LYS A 393 5.87 29.96 -7.52
C LYS A 393 6.42 28.53 -7.51
N THR A 394 5.99 27.72 -6.54
CA THR A 394 6.41 26.29 -6.44
C THR A 394 5.95 25.48 -7.65
N THR A 395 4.86 25.88 -8.31
CA THR A 395 4.39 25.24 -9.55
C THR A 395 5.36 25.47 -10.70
N ILE A 396 5.93 26.68 -10.83
CA ILE A 396 6.97 27.01 -11.82
C ILE A 396 8.19 26.10 -11.63
N ALA A 397 8.70 25.96 -10.39
CA ALA A 397 9.84 25.09 -10.10
C ALA A 397 9.57 23.62 -10.45
N LYS A 398 8.36 23.12 -10.14
CA LYS A 398 7.97 21.75 -10.46
C LYS A 398 7.83 21.49 -11.96
N LEU A 399 7.40 22.49 -12.74
CA LEU A 399 7.36 22.41 -14.20
C LEU A 399 8.76 22.37 -14.81
N VAL A 400 9.68 23.22 -14.36
CA VAL A 400 11.08 23.23 -14.84
C VAL A 400 11.79 21.91 -14.55
N THR A 401 11.50 21.30 -13.41
CA THR A 401 12.07 19.97 -13.05
C THR A 401 11.34 18.79 -13.66
N ARG A 402 10.32 19.06 -14.48
CA ARG A 402 9.47 18.03 -15.08
C ARG A 402 8.96 16.98 -14.06
N LEU A 403 8.59 17.44 -12.87
CA LEU A 403 7.80 16.65 -11.91
C LEU A 403 6.32 16.58 -12.32
N MET A 404 5.93 17.46 -13.22
CA MET A 404 4.63 17.56 -13.88
C MET A 404 4.77 18.27 -15.22
N ASP A 405 3.92 17.96 -16.19
CA ASP A 405 3.88 18.62 -17.50
C ASP A 405 2.81 19.73 -17.53
N PRO A 406 2.98 20.82 -18.32
CA PRO A 406 1.97 21.87 -18.46
C PRO A 406 0.72 21.34 -19.19
N VAL A 407 -0.44 21.97 -18.88
CA VAL A 407 -1.70 21.66 -19.58
C VAL A 407 -1.68 22.26 -20.98
N ASN A 408 -1.20 23.49 -21.11
CA ASN A 408 -0.96 24.18 -22.38
C ASN A 408 0.39 24.84 -22.37
N GLY A 409 0.93 25.12 -23.56
CA GLY A 409 2.23 25.75 -23.72
C GLY A 409 3.40 24.77 -23.63
N THR A 410 4.60 25.32 -23.61
CA THR A 410 5.85 24.54 -23.66
C THR A 410 6.87 25.14 -22.70
N VAL A 411 7.58 24.28 -21.96
CA VAL A 411 8.77 24.65 -21.19
C VAL A 411 9.99 24.09 -21.92
N ARG A 412 11.01 24.94 -22.15
CA ARG A 412 12.26 24.55 -22.81
C ARG A 412 13.46 24.77 -21.90
N LEU A 413 14.45 23.91 -22.02
CA LEU A 413 15.78 24.07 -21.46
C LEU A 413 16.81 24.11 -22.59
N ALA A 414 17.64 25.13 -22.63
CA ALA A 414 18.58 25.35 -23.74
C ALA A 414 17.91 25.26 -25.13
N GLY A 415 16.69 25.74 -25.27
CA GLY A 415 15.88 25.68 -26.49
C GLY A 415 15.24 24.33 -26.80
N ILE A 416 15.46 23.27 -25.98
CA ILE A 416 14.92 21.93 -26.17
C ILE A 416 13.65 21.78 -25.34
N ASP A 417 12.54 21.30 -25.95
CA ASP A 417 11.30 21.01 -25.22
C ASP A 417 11.56 19.96 -24.11
N LEU A 418 11.17 20.28 -22.89
CA LEU A 418 11.39 19.45 -21.71
C LEU A 418 10.83 18.02 -21.89
N ARG A 419 9.72 17.88 -22.62
CA ARG A 419 9.09 16.58 -22.88
C ARG A 419 9.92 15.67 -23.80
N SER A 420 10.87 16.22 -24.54
CA SER A 420 11.77 15.48 -25.41
C SER A 420 13.13 15.15 -24.78
N ILE A 421 13.38 15.58 -23.54
CA ILE A 421 14.65 15.34 -22.83
C ILE A 421 14.54 14.05 -22.02
N SER A 422 15.56 13.18 -22.08
CA SER A 422 15.62 11.96 -21.26
C SER A 422 15.70 12.30 -19.77
N PHE A 423 15.04 11.52 -18.92
CA PHE A 423 15.11 11.73 -17.46
C PHE A 423 16.53 11.60 -16.93
N ALA A 424 17.34 10.71 -17.49
CA ALA A 424 18.75 10.56 -17.12
C ALA A 424 19.51 11.88 -17.30
N SER A 425 19.43 12.48 -18.48
CA SER A 425 20.06 13.76 -18.77
C SER A 425 19.45 14.88 -17.94
N LEU A 426 18.12 14.95 -17.83
CA LEU A 426 17.46 15.99 -17.03
C LEU A 426 17.92 15.98 -15.56
N ARG A 427 18.02 14.81 -14.93
CA ARG A 427 18.44 14.69 -13.51
C ARG A 427 19.92 14.93 -13.29
N GLN A 428 20.73 14.74 -14.30
CA GLN A 428 22.16 15.09 -14.25
C GLN A 428 22.38 16.61 -14.26
N HIS A 429 21.59 17.35 -15.06
CA HIS A 429 21.80 18.79 -15.29
C HIS A 429 20.89 19.68 -14.43
N VAL A 430 19.76 19.16 -13.91
CA VAL A 430 18.75 19.95 -13.18
C VAL A 430 18.49 19.35 -11.80
N VAL A 431 18.76 20.12 -10.75
CA VAL A 431 18.52 19.71 -9.36
C VAL A 431 17.56 20.67 -8.68
N LEU A 432 16.60 20.12 -7.95
CA LEU A 432 15.69 20.85 -7.07
C LEU A 432 16.06 20.57 -5.60
N VAL A 433 16.36 21.62 -4.86
CA VAL A 433 16.44 21.58 -3.39
C VAL A 433 15.05 21.94 -2.85
N PRO A 434 14.30 20.98 -2.27
CA PRO A 434 12.96 21.22 -1.76
C PRO A 434 13.01 22.01 -0.44
N GLN A 435 11.89 22.65 -0.11
CA GLN A 435 11.68 23.41 1.12
C GLN A 435 11.99 22.61 2.39
N GLU A 436 11.52 21.35 2.46
CA GLU A 436 11.86 20.41 3.53
C GLU A 436 13.00 19.50 3.05
N GLY A 437 14.18 19.64 3.65
CA GLY A 437 15.32 18.77 3.41
C GLY A 437 15.02 17.35 3.95
N LEU A 438 14.37 16.51 3.13
CA LEU A 438 14.14 15.11 3.52
C LEU A 438 15.48 14.37 3.59
N LEU A 439 15.75 13.75 4.73
CA LEU A 439 16.87 12.84 4.94
C LEU A 439 16.35 11.42 5.18
N PHE A 440 17.12 10.47 4.66
CA PHE A 440 16.85 9.05 4.86
C PHE A 440 17.48 8.59 6.17
N ASP A 441 16.94 7.55 6.77
CA ASP A 441 17.47 6.88 7.95
C ASP A 441 18.78 6.15 7.58
N ALA A 442 19.88 6.89 7.58
CA ALA A 442 21.21 6.49 7.15
C ALA A 442 22.26 7.47 7.72
N THR A 443 23.53 7.26 7.40
CA THR A 443 24.60 8.20 7.79
C THR A 443 24.49 9.53 7.06
N LEU A 444 25.14 10.56 7.60
CA LEU A 444 25.28 11.85 6.92
C LEU A 444 25.98 11.69 5.55
N LEU A 445 27.04 10.87 5.49
CA LEU A 445 27.75 10.52 4.26
C LEU A 445 26.81 10.00 3.18
N ASP A 446 25.99 9.00 3.54
CA ASP A 446 25.07 8.35 2.58
C ASP A 446 23.95 9.32 2.16
N ASN A 447 23.52 10.19 3.04
CA ASN A 447 22.55 11.23 2.72
C ASN A 447 23.10 12.27 1.75
N VAL A 448 24.33 12.70 1.89
CA VAL A 448 24.94 13.71 0.99
C VAL A 448 25.20 13.12 -0.39
N ARG A 449 25.74 11.90 -0.46
CA ARG A 449 26.02 11.24 -1.75
C ARG A 449 24.80 10.58 -2.40
N PHE A 450 23.60 10.80 -1.87
CA PHE A 450 22.37 10.22 -2.39
C PHE A 450 22.12 10.50 -3.88
N GLY A 451 22.42 11.74 -4.35
CA GLY A 451 22.31 12.14 -5.76
C GLY A 451 23.48 11.67 -6.64
N VAL A 452 24.63 11.34 -6.03
CA VAL A 452 25.87 10.90 -6.69
C VAL A 452 26.44 9.69 -5.96
N PRO A 453 25.86 8.49 -6.13
CA PRO A 453 26.28 7.31 -5.36
C PRO A 453 27.73 6.88 -5.54
N THR A 454 28.38 7.30 -6.62
CA THR A 454 29.79 7.04 -6.95
C THR A 454 30.77 7.98 -6.23
N ALA A 455 30.27 9.05 -5.60
CA ALA A 455 31.12 10.01 -4.87
C ALA A 455 31.83 9.32 -3.70
N THR A 456 33.11 9.63 -3.55
CA THR A 456 33.94 9.12 -2.47
C THR A 456 33.72 9.94 -1.18
N ARG A 457 34.22 9.40 -0.05
CA ARG A 457 34.23 10.14 1.22
C ARG A 457 34.99 11.47 1.10
N ASP A 458 36.10 11.46 0.35
CA ASP A 458 36.93 12.65 0.15
C ASP A 458 36.21 13.70 -0.70
N ASP A 459 35.37 13.30 -1.67
CA ASP A 459 34.55 14.21 -2.45
C ASP A 459 33.53 14.92 -1.55
N VAL A 460 32.89 14.19 -0.65
CA VAL A 460 31.95 14.75 0.32
C VAL A 460 32.66 15.69 1.30
N GLN A 461 33.84 15.32 1.82
CA GLN A 461 34.63 16.21 2.69
C GLN A 461 35.01 17.50 1.98
N ARG A 462 35.46 17.43 0.70
CA ARG A 462 35.76 18.59 -0.11
C ARG A 462 34.53 19.48 -0.31
N ALA A 463 33.37 18.90 -0.57
CA ALA A 463 32.13 19.65 -0.70
C ALA A 463 31.82 20.47 0.57
N PHE A 464 31.91 19.85 1.75
CA PHE A 464 31.72 20.57 3.02
C PHE A 464 32.77 21.66 3.25
N ALA A 465 34.02 21.40 2.89
CA ALA A 465 35.09 22.41 3.02
C ALA A 465 34.87 23.60 2.09
N GLN A 466 34.46 23.38 0.84
CA GLN A 466 34.18 24.43 -0.14
C GLN A 466 32.93 25.26 0.21
N MET A 467 32.01 24.67 0.96
CA MET A 467 30.81 25.35 1.47
C MET A 467 31.02 26.04 2.83
N ASP A 468 32.26 26.10 3.35
CA ASP A 468 32.60 26.63 4.69
C ASP A 468 31.85 25.93 5.84
N LEU A 469 31.60 24.62 5.72
CA LEU A 469 30.86 23.82 6.70
C LEU A 469 31.73 22.83 7.49
N THR A 470 33.06 22.96 7.40
CA THR A 470 34.00 22.03 8.08
C THR A 470 33.83 22.08 9.60
N ASP A 471 33.65 23.27 10.20
CA ASP A 471 33.48 23.43 11.65
C ASP A 471 32.15 22.80 12.12
N TRP A 472 31.09 22.95 11.34
CA TRP A 472 29.82 22.30 11.63
C TRP A 472 29.95 20.77 11.58
N LEU A 473 30.61 20.23 10.55
CA LEU A 473 30.84 18.80 10.42
C LEU A 473 31.68 18.26 11.58
N ALA A 474 32.71 18.99 12.03
CA ALA A 474 33.54 18.62 13.18
C ALA A 474 32.76 18.65 14.51
N GLY A 475 31.70 19.45 14.60
CA GLY A 475 30.80 19.50 15.77
C GLY A 475 29.87 18.30 15.90
N LEU A 476 29.71 17.49 14.87
CA LEU A 476 28.88 16.29 14.90
C LEU A 476 29.62 15.13 15.61
N PRO A 477 28.92 14.30 16.42
CA PRO A 477 29.57 13.27 17.27
C PRO A 477 30.46 12.28 16.52
N LYS A 478 30.11 11.95 15.28
CA LYS A 478 30.85 11.01 14.41
C LYS A 478 31.19 11.61 13.03
N GLY A 479 31.11 12.95 12.89
CA GLY A 479 31.32 13.62 11.60
C GLY A 479 30.40 13.07 10.50
N LEU A 480 30.98 12.63 9.37
CA LEU A 480 30.23 12.05 8.26
C LEU A 480 29.54 10.71 8.58
N ASP A 481 29.98 9.98 9.61
CA ASP A 481 29.38 8.72 10.04
C ASP A 481 28.28 8.92 11.09
N SER A 482 27.87 10.17 11.35
CA SER A 482 26.74 10.46 12.23
C SER A 482 25.43 9.97 11.63
N ASP A 483 24.66 9.20 12.41
CA ASP A 483 23.32 8.78 12.04
C ASP A 483 22.36 9.97 12.15
N VAL A 484 21.62 10.24 11.07
CA VAL A 484 20.69 11.39 11.04
C VAL A 484 19.29 11.03 11.54
N GLY A 485 18.99 9.75 11.73
CA GLY A 485 17.69 9.25 12.18
C GLY A 485 16.58 9.34 11.13
N GLN A 486 15.39 8.88 11.51
CA GLN A 486 14.24 8.93 10.61
C GLN A 486 13.89 10.38 10.26
N ARG A 487 13.84 10.68 8.95
CA ARG A 487 13.60 12.04 8.42
C ARG A 487 14.57 13.10 8.94
N GLY A 488 15.74 12.70 9.42
CA GLY A 488 16.73 13.62 9.95
C GLY A 488 16.38 14.18 11.32
N GLU A 489 15.68 13.42 12.19
CA GLU A 489 15.23 13.86 13.52
C GLU A 489 16.39 14.22 14.46
N SER A 490 17.59 13.69 14.23
CA SER A 490 18.80 14.03 14.97
C SER A 490 19.36 15.42 14.64
N LEU A 491 18.85 16.08 13.59
CA LEU A 491 19.31 17.38 13.10
C LEU A 491 18.19 18.42 13.20
N SER A 492 18.57 19.66 13.48
CA SER A 492 17.66 20.80 13.42
C SER A 492 17.17 21.06 11.98
N ALA A 493 16.11 21.85 11.80
CA ALA A 493 15.59 22.19 10.49
C ALA A 493 16.65 22.85 9.59
N GLY A 494 17.46 23.76 10.14
CA GLY A 494 18.54 24.42 9.41
C GLY A 494 19.66 23.46 9.02
N GLU A 495 20.03 22.54 9.93
CA GLU A 495 21.07 21.53 9.62
C GLU A 495 20.62 20.56 8.54
N ARG A 496 19.34 20.14 8.52
CA ARG A 496 18.78 19.35 7.40
C ARG A 496 18.90 20.10 6.07
N GLN A 497 18.71 21.42 6.08
CA GLN A 497 18.87 22.24 4.89
C GLN A 497 20.34 22.33 4.45
N LEU A 498 21.31 22.44 5.39
CA LEU A 498 22.74 22.37 5.04
C LEU A 498 23.09 21.06 4.34
N VAL A 499 22.53 19.93 4.81
CA VAL A 499 22.72 18.61 4.16
C VAL A 499 22.11 18.60 2.76
N ALA A 500 20.92 19.17 2.57
CA ALA A 500 20.28 19.26 1.25
C ALA A 500 21.08 20.14 0.28
N LEU A 501 21.67 21.24 0.75
CA LEU A 501 22.57 22.09 -0.03
C LEU A 501 23.89 21.36 -0.36
N ALA A 502 24.48 20.62 0.59
CA ALA A 502 25.67 19.81 0.34
C ALA A 502 25.42 18.72 -0.72
N ARG A 503 24.23 18.09 -0.69
CA ARG A 503 23.77 17.15 -1.72
C ARG A 503 23.70 17.81 -3.11
N ALA A 504 23.13 19.01 -3.19
CA ALA A 504 23.03 19.77 -4.43
C ALA A 504 24.40 20.25 -4.92
N TYR A 505 25.29 20.67 -4.01
CA TYR A 505 26.65 21.07 -4.34
C TYR A 505 27.46 19.91 -4.94
N LEU A 506 27.36 18.72 -4.32
CA LEU A 506 28.05 17.52 -4.78
C LEU A 506 27.55 17.05 -6.16
N ALA A 507 26.25 17.25 -6.44
CA ALA A 507 25.64 16.90 -7.72
C ALA A 507 26.07 17.81 -8.87
N ASP A 508 26.59 19.01 -8.59
CA ASP A 508 27.11 20.01 -9.53
C ASP A 508 26.23 20.26 -10.77
N PRO A 509 24.94 20.62 -10.59
CA PRO A 509 24.01 20.79 -11.72
C PRO A 509 24.27 22.09 -12.50
N ASP A 510 23.87 22.12 -13.78
CA ASP A 510 23.90 23.29 -14.63
C ASP A 510 22.74 24.27 -14.36
N LEU A 511 21.60 23.74 -13.87
CA LEU A 511 20.43 24.49 -13.41
C LEU A 511 20.04 24.06 -12.02
N LEU A 512 20.04 24.99 -11.07
CA LEU A 512 19.66 24.75 -9.69
C LEU A 512 18.33 25.45 -9.36
N LEU A 513 17.39 24.69 -8.82
CA LEU A 513 16.15 25.23 -8.29
C LEU A 513 16.16 25.12 -6.76
N LEU A 514 15.78 26.20 -6.09
CA LEU A 514 15.74 26.30 -4.64
C LEU A 514 14.31 26.68 -4.21
N ASP A 515 13.64 25.81 -3.48
CA ASP A 515 12.37 26.14 -2.81
C ASP A 515 12.69 26.53 -1.37
N GLU A 516 12.90 27.84 -1.14
CA GLU A 516 13.44 28.38 0.09
C GLU A 516 12.33 28.62 1.12
N ALA A 517 12.32 27.87 2.22
CA ALA A 517 11.60 28.25 3.42
C ALA A 517 12.43 27.92 4.67
N THR A 518 13.13 28.92 5.15
CA THR A 518 13.85 28.87 6.42
C THR A 518 13.10 29.63 7.50
N SER A 519 11.91 29.16 7.88
CA SER A 519 11.23 29.64 9.09
C SER A 519 11.80 28.93 10.31
N ALA A 520 12.19 29.70 11.35
CA ALA A 520 12.64 29.23 12.66
C ALA A 520 14.03 28.54 12.68
N VAL A 521 15.04 29.16 12.04
CA VAL A 521 16.44 28.76 12.14
C VAL A 521 17.17 29.75 13.05
N ASP A 522 18.09 29.25 13.89
CA ASP A 522 18.92 30.12 14.72
C ASP A 522 19.84 31.01 13.85
N PRO A 523 20.23 32.22 14.34
CA PRO A 523 21.00 33.17 13.54
C PRO A 523 22.34 32.63 13.07
N GLY A 524 23.01 31.77 13.83
CA GLY A 524 24.28 31.18 13.47
C GLY A 524 24.16 30.20 12.29
N THR A 525 23.15 29.37 12.32
CA THR A 525 22.85 28.43 11.22
C THR A 525 22.31 29.16 9.98
N GLU A 526 21.59 30.27 10.16
CA GLU A 526 21.12 31.10 9.04
C GLU A 526 22.28 31.68 8.22
N VAL A 527 23.33 32.24 8.88
CA VAL A 527 24.53 32.73 8.22
C VAL A 527 25.24 31.61 7.45
N ARG A 528 25.32 30.40 8.02
CA ARG A 528 25.91 29.24 7.33
C ARG A 528 25.11 28.86 6.09
N ILE A 529 23.76 28.80 6.19
CA ILE A 529 22.89 28.51 5.04
C ILE A 529 23.07 29.54 3.94
N GLN A 530 23.13 30.84 4.28
CA GLN A 530 23.32 31.90 3.29
C GLN A 530 24.66 31.76 2.55
N ARG A 531 25.75 31.50 3.28
CA ARG A 531 27.07 31.25 2.66
C ARG A 531 27.07 30.02 1.76
N ALA A 532 26.43 28.95 2.24
CA ALA A 532 26.30 27.74 1.46
C ALA A 532 25.49 27.97 0.17
N LEU A 533 24.38 28.73 0.25
CA LEU A 533 23.57 29.12 -0.91
C LEU A 533 24.40 29.91 -1.94
N ASP A 534 25.17 30.91 -1.51
CA ASP A 534 26.04 31.71 -2.40
C ASP A 534 27.04 30.82 -3.14
N LYS A 535 27.62 29.82 -2.45
CA LYS A 535 28.56 28.87 -3.06
C LYS A 535 27.89 27.94 -4.06
N VAL A 536 26.69 27.41 -3.69
CA VAL A 536 25.97 26.45 -4.54
C VAL A 536 25.38 27.10 -5.78
N THR A 537 24.99 28.38 -5.72
CA THR A 537 24.43 29.14 -6.86
C THR A 537 25.47 29.77 -7.78
N SER A 538 26.72 29.87 -7.35
CA SER A 538 27.79 30.54 -8.10
C SER A 538 28.12 29.81 -9.42
N GLY A 539 28.20 30.56 -10.52
CA GLY A 539 28.68 30.10 -11.83
C GLY A 539 27.65 29.25 -12.63
N ARG A 540 26.39 29.20 -12.21
CA ARG A 540 25.33 28.44 -12.87
C ARG A 540 24.01 29.20 -12.95
N THR A 541 23.07 28.72 -13.75
CA THR A 541 21.69 29.24 -13.72
C THR A 541 21.01 28.78 -12.44
N SER A 542 20.40 29.71 -11.70
CA SER A 542 19.65 29.34 -10.50
C SER A 542 18.30 30.06 -10.40
N ILE A 543 17.29 29.36 -9.94
CA ILE A 543 15.94 29.88 -9.71
C ILE A 543 15.59 29.61 -8.24
N ALA A 544 15.52 30.68 -7.44
CA ALA A 544 15.16 30.60 -6.03
C ALA A 544 13.72 31.10 -5.82
N ILE A 545 12.85 30.29 -5.18
CA ILE A 545 11.56 30.76 -4.70
C ILE A 545 11.83 31.53 -3.41
N ALA A 546 11.86 32.86 -3.51
CA ALA A 546 12.28 33.71 -2.42
C ALA A 546 11.11 33.94 -1.43
N HIS A 547 11.38 33.63 -0.19
CA HIS A 547 10.57 33.97 0.98
C HIS A 547 11.26 35.00 1.88
N ARG A 548 12.46 35.45 1.49
CA ARG A 548 13.28 36.44 2.21
C ARG A 548 13.70 37.59 1.27
N LEU A 549 13.81 38.74 1.88
CA LEU A 549 14.25 39.94 1.17
C LEU A 549 15.67 39.76 0.62
N SER A 550 16.59 39.20 1.43
CA SER A 550 18.00 39.01 1.05
C SER A 550 18.18 38.17 -0.23
N THR A 551 17.35 37.17 -0.44
CA THR A 551 17.38 36.35 -1.66
C THR A 551 16.96 37.15 -2.89
N ALA A 552 15.96 38.01 -2.76
CA ALA A 552 15.50 38.88 -3.86
C ALA A 552 16.52 39.99 -4.16
N GLU A 553 17.20 40.52 -3.14
CA GLU A 553 18.22 41.56 -3.28
C GLU A 553 19.52 41.05 -3.93
N SER A 554 19.88 39.78 -3.65
CA SER A 554 21.11 39.16 -4.20
C SER A 554 20.92 38.56 -5.59
N ALA A 555 19.71 38.52 -6.12
CA ALA A 555 19.40 37.97 -7.43
C ALA A 555 19.72 38.99 -8.56
N ASP A 556 20.18 38.47 -9.71
CA ASP A 556 20.40 39.28 -10.90
C ASP A 556 19.05 39.72 -11.54
N LEU A 557 18.02 38.88 -11.37
CA LEU A 557 16.70 39.11 -11.92
C LEU A 557 15.61 38.68 -10.90
N VAL A 558 14.62 39.54 -10.70
CA VAL A 558 13.43 39.22 -9.88
C VAL A 558 12.23 39.02 -10.81
N VAL A 559 11.53 37.87 -10.63
CA VAL A 559 10.29 37.53 -11.33
C VAL A 559 9.13 37.60 -10.34
N VAL A 560 8.22 38.52 -10.57
CA VAL A 560 7.05 38.74 -9.67
C VAL A 560 5.86 37.99 -10.19
N VAL A 561 5.36 37.05 -9.38
CA VAL A 561 4.20 36.21 -9.71
C VAL A 561 3.02 36.61 -8.83
N ASP A 562 1.91 36.98 -9.47
CA ASP A 562 0.66 37.31 -8.80
C ASP A 562 -0.51 36.59 -9.50
N ALA A 563 -1.38 35.95 -8.70
CA ALA A 563 -2.55 35.19 -9.18
C ALA A 563 -2.26 34.31 -10.42
N GLY A 564 -1.10 33.62 -10.42
CA GLY A 564 -0.71 32.71 -11.51
C GLY A 564 -0.19 33.38 -12.78
N ARG A 565 0.11 34.67 -12.76
CA ARG A 565 0.66 35.41 -13.88
C ARG A 565 1.98 36.06 -13.49
N ILE A 566 2.87 36.24 -14.45
CA ILE A 566 4.07 37.08 -14.28
C ILE A 566 3.63 38.54 -14.50
N VAL A 567 3.72 39.33 -13.43
CA VAL A 567 3.29 40.76 -13.45
C VAL A 567 4.45 41.72 -13.61
N ALA A 568 5.67 41.33 -13.25
CA ALA A 568 6.87 42.13 -13.47
C ALA A 568 8.13 41.24 -13.54
N VAL A 569 9.12 41.65 -14.33
CA VAL A 569 10.45 41.02 -14.44
C VAL A 569 11.47 42.13 -14.53
N GLY A 570 12.48 42.11 -13.69
CA GLY A 570 13.56 43.11 -13.71
C GLY A 570 14.51 43.00 -12.52
N PRO A 571 15.58 43.79 -12.49
CA PRO A 571 16.47 43.89 -11.33
C PRO A 571 15.74 44.42 -10.10
N HIS A 572 16.15 43.96 -8.91
CA HIS A 572 15.59 44.40 -7.63
C HIS A 572 15.53 45.94 -7.53
N THR A 573 16.64 46.60 -7.88
CA THR A 573 16.80 48.07 -7.80
C THR A 573 15.76 48.85 -8.61
N ASP A 574 15.27 48.31 -9.70
CA ASP A 574 14.28 48.94 -10.55
C ASP A 574 12.85 48.67 -10.06
N LEU A 575 12.56 47.42 -9.66
CA LEU A 575 11.24 47.03 -9.22
C LEU A 575 10.82 47.64 -7.86
N VAL A 576 11.79 47.91 -6.97
CA VAL A 576 11.53 48.53 -5.66
C VAL A 576 11.13 50.00 -5.73
N ARG A 577 11.43 50.69 -6.86
CA ARG A 577 11.09 52.11 -7.05
C ARG A 577 9.58 52.35 -7.12
N ASP A 578 8.84 51.39 -7.67
CA ASP A 578 7.40 51.45 -7.70
C ASP A 578 6.82 50.81 -6.41
N ARG A 579 6.57 51.66 -5.41
CA ARG A 579 6.05 51.24 -4.09
C ARG A 579 4.63 50.68 -4.12
N ASP A 580 3.85 51.06 -5.13
CA ASP A 580 2.46 50.63 -5.28
C ASP A 580 2.35 49.28 -6.05
N SER A 581 3.44 48.85 -6.66
CA SER A 581 3.52 47.55 -7.32
C SER A 581 3.38 46.40 -6.35
N VAL A 582 3.07 45.20 -6.86
CA VAL A 582 3.06 43.95 -6.06
C VAL A 582 4.41 43.75 -5.37
N TYR A 583 5.52 44.00 -6.08
CA TYR A 583 6.86 43.86 -5.51
C TYR A 583 7.15 44.90 -4.44
N GLY A 584 6.79 46.18 -4.67
CA GLY A 584 7.00 47.26 -3.70
C GLY A 584 6.28 46.98 -2.37
N ARG A 585 5.05 46.50 -2.41
CA ARG A 585 4.29 46.09 -1.20
C ARG A 585 4.94 44.91 -0.48
N LEU A 586 5.35 43.85 -1.22
CA LEU A 586 6.05 42.71 -0.64
C LEU A 586 7.38 43.13 0.02
N HIS A 587 8.17 43.96 -0.64
CA HIS A 587 9.42 44.53 -0.11
C HIS A 587 9.17 45.31 1.19
N ALA A 588 8.17 46.18 1.22
CA ALA A 588 7.83 46.96 2.41
C ALA A 588 7.43 46.04 3.60
N SER A 589 6.69 44.98 3.34
CA SER A 589 6.32 44.00 4.35
C SER A 589 7.52 43.24 4.92
N TRP A 590 8.45 42.81 4.06
CA TRP A 590 9.68 42.13 4.49
C TRP A 590 10.62 43.05 5.28
N ALA A 591 10.79 44.29 4.83
CA ALA A 591 11.61 45.28 5.53
C ALA A 591 11.08 45.60 6.92
N ALA A 592 9.76 45.68 7.07
CA ALA A 592 9.11 45.86 8.39
C ALA A 592 9.34 44.66 9.32
N GLN A 593 9.36 43.44 8.81
CA GLN A 593 9.65 42.23 9.63
C GLN A 593 11.12 42.13 10.08
N GLN A 594 12.07 42.69 9.32
CA GLN A 594 13.47 42.72 9.72
C GLN A 594 13.81 43.79 10.75
N SER A 595 12.98 44.84 10.84
CA SER A 595 13.14 45.94 11.78
C SER A 595 12.45 45.75 13.14
N SER A 596 11.61 44.71 13.28
CA SER A 596 10.95 44.31 14.51
C SER A 596 11.67 43.16 15.21
#